data_7fd288ea80f5d1b2baebcf92460b07ad
#
_entry.id   7fd288ea80f5d1b2baebcf92460b07ad
#
_cell.length_a   1.000
_cell.length_b   1.000
_cell.length_c   1.000
_cell.angle_alpha   90.00
_cell.angle_beta   90.00
_cell.angle_gamma   90.00
#
_symmetry.space_group_name_H-M   'P 1'
#
loop_
_entity.id
_entity.type
_entity.pdbx_description
1 polymer ?
#
loop_
_entity_poly.entity_id
_entity_poly.type
_entity_poly.pdbx_seq_one_letter_code
_entity_poly.pdbx_strand_id
1 'polypeptide(L)'
;MTQAFAPSWPRLAVAAAVAFLAVGAVGLYRYVDNYWLYRGFAPPHDASFVRVHGTTARFYLTSPALGGRRQPVDVYLPPGYAQHPHRRYPVVYLLHGVPGRPGAFLATVRMGVVEDELVALHHARPVILVMPFGSTGSFTDKEWANGVGKHEEWETFVARDLVGAIDRRYRTIPTQAARAIGGLSEGGYGAINIALHHPREFGVVESWSGYEEVDPIRAIFGRSKTVLTHNSPSKTIYAAAPVLRARHVHFWFYTGTEDWAFRLQNVLFARQLDALHVPHTFYVVRGGHNWALWRGNAARAYLAFSRWLRA
;
A
#
# COMPACT_ATOMS: atom_id res chain seq x y z
N MET A 1 15.40 -49.07 -47.04
CA MET A 1 15.26 -47.72 -47.67
C MET A 1 14.26 -46.95 -46.88
N THR A 2 14.75 -46.11 -45.97
CA THR A 2 13.91 -45.17 -45.13
C THR A 2 13.77 -43.87 -45.90
N GLN A 3 12.60 -43.60 -46.47
CA GLN A 3 12.28 -42.28 -47.02
C GLN A 3 12.23 -41.26 -45.90
N ALA A 4 13.18 -40.36 -45.87
CA ALA A 4 13.12 -39.16 -45.02
C ALA A 4 12.04 -38.24 -45.60
N PHE A 5 10.93 -38.03 -44.85
CA PHE A 5 9.92 -37.04 -45.19
C PHE A 5 10.53 -35.65 -45.02
N ALA A 6 10.88 -35.00 -46.12
CA ALA A 6 11.21 -33.55 -46.06
C ALA A 6 9.96 -32.79 -45.72
N PRO A 7 9.97 -31.89 -44.70
CA PRO A 7 8.83 -31.10 -44.36
C PRO A 7 8.43 -30.17 -45.50
N SER A 8 7.18 -30.17 -45.90
CA SER A 8 6.69 -29.30 -46.97
C SER A 8 6.81 -27.81 -46.56
N TRP A 9 7.28 -26.96 -47.46
CA TRP A 9 7.46 -25.53 -47.27
C TRP A 9 6.27 -24.82 -46.56
N PRO A 10 5.00 -25.12 -46.86
CA PRO A 10 3.86 -24.52 -46.14
C PRO A 10 3.81 -24.92 -44.67
N ARG A 11 4.22 -26.12 -44.28
CA ARG A 11 4.26 -26.55 -42.87
C ARG A 11 5.36 -25.82 -42.08
N LEU A 12 6.51 -25.60 -42.72
CA LEU A 12 7.59 -24.80 -42.12
C LEU A 12 7.18 -23.33 -41.93
N ALA A 13 6.51 -22.74 -42.92
CA ALA A 13 5.99 -21.37 -42.82
C ALA A 13 4.95 -21.22 -41.72
N VAL A 14 4.02 -22.16 -41.58
CA VAL A 14 3.03 -22.16 -40.48
C VAL A 14 3.73 -22.31 -39.12
N ALA A 15 4.69 -23.24 -39.00
CA ALA A 15 5.44 -23.39 -37.74
C ALA A 15 6.22 -22.13 -37.36
N ALA A 16 6.86 -21.47 -38.34
CA ALA A 16 7.57 -20.21 -38.13
C ALA A 16 6.60 -19.08 -37.70
N ALA A 17 5.41 -18.95 -38.32
CA ALA A 17 4.42 -17.99 -37.95
C ALA A 17 3.87 -18.21 -36.52
N VAL A 18 3.60 -19.48 -36.16
CA VAL A 18 3.16 -19.83 -34.78
C VAL A 18 4.26 -19.51 -33.77
N ALA A 19 5.51 -19.84 -34.06
CA ALA A 19 6.63 -19.52 -33.18
C ALA A 19 6.80 -17.98 -33.00
N PHE A 20 6.69 -17.23 -34.09
CA PHE A 20 6.76 -15.76 -34.06
C PHE A 20 5.61 -15.16 -33.20
N LEU A 21 4.38 -15.65 -33.41
CA LEU A 21 3.24 -15.20 -32.59
C LEU A 21 3.39 -15.57 -31.11
N ALA A 22 3.89 -16.76 -30.80
CA ALA A 22 4.13 -17.19 -29.43
C ALA A 22 5.21 -16.33 -28.76
N VAL A 23 6.33 -16.06 -29.44
CA VAL A 23 7.37 -15.16 -28.92
C VAL A 23 6.84 -13.74 -28.74
N GLY A 24 6.05 -13.23 -29.70
CA GLY A 24 5.41 -11.94 -29.62
C GLY A 24 4.44 -11.84 -28.43
N ALA A 25 3.62 -12.87 -28.22
CA ALA A 25 2.69 -12.92 -27.09
C ALA A 25 3.42 -12.94 -25.73
N VAL A 26 4.50 -13.72 -25.61
CA VAL A 26 5.33 -13.75 -24.41
C VAL A 26 6.01 -12.38 -24.19
N GLY A 27 6.53 -11.77 -25.25
CA GLY A 27 7.13 -10.44 -25.20
C GLY A 27 6.14 -9.38 -24.74
N LEU A 28 4.94 -9.37 -25.31
CA LEU A 28 3.86 -8.45 -24.91
C LEU A 28 3.43 -8.67 -23.46
N TYR A 29 3.25 -9.94 -23.06
CA TYR A 29 2.91 -10.27 -21.68
C TYR A 29 3.95 -9.72 -20.69
N ARG A 30 5.23 -9.97 -20.96
CA ARG A 30 6.34 -9.46 -20.12
C ARG A 30 6.41 -7.95 -20.11
N TYR A 31 6.19 -7.29 -21.26
CA TYR A 31 6.14 -5.84 -21.33
C TYR A 31 5.00 -5.26 -20.48
N VAL A 32 3.80 -5.82 -20.61
CA VAL A 32 2.63 -5.38 -19.84
C VAL A 32 2.84 -5.63 -18.35
N ASP A 33 3.33 -6.81 -17.95
CA ASP A 33 3.59 -7.14 -16.55
C ASP A 33 4.68 -6.22 -15.96
N ASN A 34 5.75 -5.99 -16.71
CA ASN A 34 6.81 -5.06 -16.31
C ASN A 34 6.31 -3.63 -16.19
N TYR A 35 5.46 -3.15 -17.13
CA TYR A 35 4.83 -1.85 -17.05
C TYR A 35 3.91 -1.74 -15.82
N TRP A 36 3.12 -2.75 -15.52
CA TRP A 36 2.27 -2.80 -14.32
C TRP A 36 3.08 -2.78 -13.02
N LEU A 37 4.25 -3.39 -13.02
CA LEU A 37 5.12 -3.46 -11.84
C LEU A 37 5.92 -2.17 -11.64
N TYR A 38 6.48 -1.60 -12.70
CA TYR A 38 7.41 -0.46 -12.61
C TYR A 38 6.84 0.88 -13.11
N ARG A 39 5.67 0.86 -13.80
CA ARG A 39 5.00 2.07 -14.29
C ARG A 39 5.87 2.98 -15.16
N GLY A 40 6.77 2.38 -15.95
CA GLY A 40 7.71 3.09 -16.81
C GLY A 40 9.00 3.55 -16.12
N PHE A 41 9.13 3.35 -14.81
CA PHE A 41 10.41 3.59 -14.12
C PHE A 41 11.38 2.42 -14.29
N ALA A 42 12.67 2.71 -14.20
CA ALA A 42 13.68 1.66 -14.10
C ALA A 42 13.50 0.84 -12.82
N PRO A 43 13.79 -0.48 -12.84
CA PRO A 43 13.83 -1.28 -11.63
C PRO A 43 14.67 -0.62 -10.55
N PRO A 44 14.20 -0.55 -9.31
CA PRO A 44 14.95 0.06 -8.23
C PRO A 44 16.18 -0.78 -7.88
N HIS A 45 17.25 -0.11 -7.54
CA HIS A 45 18.49 -0.71 -7.04
C HIS A 45 19.02 0.17 -5.91
N ASP A 46 19.71 -0.46 -4.97
CA ASP A 46 20.34 0.24 -3.87
C ASP A 46 21.57 1.03 -4.31
N ALA A 47 21.86 2.09 -3.58
CA ALA A 47 23.09 2.82 -3.75
C ALA A 47 24.30 1.96 -3.33
N SER A 48 25.46 2.22 -3.92
CA SER A 48 26.69 1.40 -3.72
C SER A 48 27.22 1.38 -2.27
N PHE A 49 26.79 2.32 -1.43
CA PHE A 49 27.15 2.35 -0.01
C PHE A 49 26.32 1.38 0.85
N VAL A 50 25.17 0.90 0.37
CA VAL A 50 24.35 -0.09 1.08
C VAL A 50 25.04 -1.43 1.07
N ARG A 51 25.33 -1.99 2.25
CA ARG A 51 26.05 -3.27 2.41
C ARG A 51 25.16 -4.41 2.89
N VAL A 52 24.07 -4.06 3.57
CA VAL A 52 23.10 -5.03 4.09
C VAL A 52 21.74 -4.64 3.56
N HIS A 53 21.09 -5.57 2.89
CA HIS A 53 19.79 -5.36 2.25
C HIS A 53 18.69 -6.03 3.05
N GLY A 54 17.49 -5.47 2.97
CA GLY A 54 16.30 -6.16 3.43
C GLY A 54 15.90 -7.31 2.50
N THR A 55 14.91 -8.06 2.88
CA THR A 55 14.44 -9.22 2.13
C THR A 55 12.94 -9.21 1.95
N THR A 56 12.48 -9.59 0.76
CA THR A 56 11.04 -9.69 0.45
C THR A 56 10.55 -11.11 0.69
N ALA A 57 9.42 -11.23 1.38
CA ALA A 57 8.69 -12.47 1.55
C ALA A 57 7.24 -12.28 1.06
N ARG A 58 6.61 -13.33 0.59
CA ARG A 58 5.18 -13.35 0.26
C ARG A 58 4.51 -14.52 0.96
N PHE A 59 3.33 -14.28 1.51
CA PHE A 59 2.45 -15.33 2.00
C PHE A 59 0.99 -15.05 1.64
N TYR A 60 0.13 -16.04 1.85
CA TYR A 60 -1.31 -15.90 1.64
C TYR A 60 -2.02 -15.96 2.98
N LEU A 61 -2.78 -14.92 3.28
CA LEU A 61 -3.61 -14.84 4.48
C LEU A 61 -5.05 -15.28 4.15
N THR A 62 -5.52 -16.32 4.79
CA THR A 62 -6.94 -16.69 4.79
C THR A 62 -7.66 -15.82 5.81
N SER A 63 -8.59 -14.99 5.35
CA SER A 63 -9.26 -13.98 6.17
C SER A 63 -10.69 -14.41 6.52
N PRO A 64 -11.05 -14.54 7.80
CA PRO A 64 -12.42 -14.71 8.25
C PRO A 64 -13.33 -13.54 7.84
N ALA A 65 -12.84 -12.30 7.92
CA ALA A 65 -13.57 -11.09 7.50
C ALA A 65 -13.97 -11.12 6.01
N LEU A 66 -13.18 -11.81 5.19
CA LEU A 66 -13.43 -11.99 3.77
C LEU A 66 -14.04 -13.38 3.44
N GLY A 67 -14.70 -14.03 4.41
CA GLY A 67 -15.37 -15.31 4.21
C GLY A 67 -14.42 -16.48 3.88
N GLY A 68 -13.20 -16.44 4.38
CA GLY A 68 -12.19 -17.46 4.10
C GLY A 68 -11.40 -17.23 2.80
N ARG A 69 -11.57 -16.09 2.14
CA ARG A 69 -10.78 -15.72 0.94
C ARG A 69 -9.30 -15.59 1.30
N ARG A 70 -8.45 -16.11 0.42
CA ARG A 70 -7.00 -16.03 0.54
C ARG A 70 -6.48 -14.79 -0.17
N GLN A 71 -5.83 -13.89 0.57
CA GLN A 71 -5.23 -12.68 0.03
C GLN A 71 -3.70 -12.76 0.08
N PRO A 72 -3.00 -12.43 -1.01
CA PRO A 72 -1.55 -12.32 -0.99
C PRO A 72 -1.12 -11.10 -0.18
N VAL A 73 -0.06 -11.28 0.60
CA VAL A 73 0.58 -10.24 1.40
C VAL A 73 2.08 -10.27 1.11
N ASP A 74 2.59 -9.16 0.61
CA ASP A 74 4.03 -8.95 0.49
C ASP A 74 4.55 -8.34 1.78
N VAL A 75 5.72 -8.79 2.21
CA VAL A 75 6.39 -8.28 3.41
C VAL A 75 7.84 -7.98 3.06
N TYR A 76 8.30 -6.79 3.42
CA TYR A 76 9.72 -6.46 3.39
C TYR A 76 10.27 -6.49 4.79
N LEU A 77 11.24 -7.35 5.02
CA LEU A 77 11.96 -7.48 6.27
C LEU A 77 13.20 -6.60 6.21
N PRO A 78 13.43 -5.75 7.21
CA PRO A 78 14.46 -4.73 7.16
C PRO A 78 15.89 -5.30 7.12
N PRO A 79 16.87 -4.49 6.70
CA PRO A 79 18.29 -4.84 6.81
C PRO A 79 18.66 -5.38 8.19
N GLY A 80 19.36 -6.50 8.23
CA GLY A 80 19.78 -7.11 9.49
C GLY A 80 18.70 -7.90 10.22
N TYR A 81 17.51 -8.09 9.66
CA TYR A 81 16.44 -8.84 10.33
C TYR A 81 16.87 -10.25 10.71
N ALA A 82 17.49 -11.01 9.81
CA ALA A 82 17.94 -12.38 10.09
C ALA A 82 19.10 -12.43 11.09
N GLN A 83 19.99 -11.45 11.07
CA GLN A 83 21.17 -11.36 11.91
C GLN A 83 20.87 -10.99 13.37
N HIS A 84 19.68 -10.42 13.64
CA HIS A 84 19.26 -10.00 14.98
C HIS A 84 18.00 -10.76 15.45
N PRO A 85 18.09 -12.06 15.81
CA PRO A 85 16.93 -12.93 16.06
C PRO A 85 16.06 -12.51 17.26
N HIS A 86 16.62 -11.74 18.20
CA HIS A 86 15.89 -11.26 19.39
C HIS A 86 15.34 -9.84 19.24
N ARG A 87 15.71 -9.12 18.18
CA ARG A 87 15.22 -7.75 17.94
C ARG A 87 13.79 -7.79 17.43
N ARG A 88 12.94 -6.91 17.97
CA ARG A 88 11.58 -6.65 17.49
C ARG A 88 11.55 -5.33 16.74
N TYR A 89 10.61 -5.20 15.83
CA TYR A 89 10.55 -4.10 14.89
C TYR A 89 9.17 -3.45 14.86
N PRO A 90 9.07 -2.14 14.70
CA PRO A 90 7.83 -1.48 14.33
C PRO A 90 7.34 -1.99 12.98
N VAL A 91 6.04 -1.81 12.72
CA VAL A 91 5.40 -2.28 11.48
C VAL A 91 4.71 -1.15 10.77
N VAL A 92 4.88 -1.07 9.45
CA VAL A 92 4.19 -0.14 8.57
C VAL A 92 3.34 -0.93 7.57
N TYR A 93 2.04 -0.74 7.61
CA TYR A 93 1.08 -1.32 6.67
C TYR A 93 0.84 -0.34 5.52
N LEU A 94 1.09 -0.75 4.28
CA LEU A 94 1.02 0.09 3.08
C LEU A 94 -0.10 -0.39 2.15
N LEU A 95 -1.12 0.43 1.98
CA LEU A 95 -2.32 0.15 1.20
C LEU A 95 -2.19 0.73 -0.21
N HIS A 96 -2.36 -0.12 -1.23
CA HIS A 96 -2.29 0.33 -2.63
C HIS A 96 -3.56 1.07 -3.06
N GLY A 97 -3.47 1.84 -4.15
CA GLY A 97 -4.62 2.45 -4.81
C GLY A 97 -5.25 1.54 -5.86
N VAL A 98 -6.28 2.02 -6.54
CA VAL A 98 -6.96 1.37 -7.68
C VAL A 98 -6.57 2.07 -9.00
N PRO A 99 -6.18 1.29 -10.02
CA PRO A 99 -5.77 -0.11 -10.00
C PRO A 99 -4.38 -0.30 -9.37
N GLY A 100 -4.22 -1.28 -8.49
CA GLY A 100 -3.00 -1.45 -7.73
C GLY A 100 -2.64 -2.89 -7.38
N ARG A 101 -1.43 -3.05 -6.86
CA ARG A 101 -0.86 -4.33 -6.40
C ARG A 101 0.10 -4.08 -5.24
N PRO A 102 0.27 -5.02 -4.30
CA PRO A 102 1.25 -4.92 -3.21
C PRO A 102 2.66 -4.60 -3.69
N GLY A 103 3.14 -5.30 -4.72
CA GLY A 103 4.48 -5.16 -5.27
C GLY A 103 4.82 -3.77 -5.82
N ALA A 104 3.84 -2.91 -6.08
CA ALA A 104 4.08 -1.54 -6.55
C ALA A 104 4.84 -0.69 -5.52
N PHE A 105 4.67 -0.95 -4.22
CA PHE A 105 5.45 -0.25 -3.20
C PHE A 105 6.94 -0.55 -3.26
N LEU A 106 7.31 -1.80 -3.55
CA LEU A 106 8.72 -2.18 -3.66
C LEU A 106 9.30 -1.84 -5.04
N ALA A 107 8.53 -2.04 -6.10
CA ALA A 107 9.00 -1.85 -7.47
C ALA A 107 8.87 -0.39 -7.94
N THR A 108 7.65 0.16 -7.94
CA THR A 108 7.39 1.51 -8.47
C THR A 108 7.80 2.58 -7.47
N VAL A 109 7.32 2.50 -6.22
CA VAL A 109 7.60 3.49 -5.17
C VAL A 109 9.00 3.31 -4.57
N ARG A 110 9.62 2.13 -4.71
CA ARG A 110 10.94 1.74 -4.22
C ARG A 110 11.13 1.79 -2.70
N MET A 111 10.09 1.49 -1.91
CA MET A 111 10.15 1.61 -0.45
C MET A 111 11.23 0.74 0.20
N GLY A 112 11.54 -0.45 -0.34
CA GLY A 112 12.64 -1.29 0.16
C GLY A 112 14.01 -0.62 0.01
N VAL A 113 14.30 -0.07 -1.18
CA VAL A 113 15.53 0.70 -1.43
C VAL A 113 15.61 1.93 -0.53
N VAL A 114 14.49 2.65 -0.35
CA VAL A 114 14.44 3.80 0.56
C VAL A 114 14.78 3.40 1.99
N GLU A 115 14.25 2.27 2.46
CA GLU A 115 14.57 1.75 3.79
C GLU A 115 16.05 1.39 3.92
N ASP A 116 16.58 0.62 2.97
CA ASP A 116 17.97 0.17 2.98
C ASP A 116 18.95 1.34 3.00
N GLU A 117 18.72 2.35 2.14
CA GLU A 117 19.53 3.57 2.07
C GLU A 117 19.46 4.37 3.38
N LEU A 118 18.28 4.64 3.91
CA LEU A 118 18.10 5.45 5.12
C LEU A 118 18.61 4.75 6.38
N VAL A 119 18.46 3.44 6.47
CA VAL A 119 19.00 2.64 7.58
C VAL A 119 20.53 2.58 7.50
N ALA A 120 21.11 2.38 6.32
CA ALA A 120 22.56 2.39 6.11
C ALA A 120 23.20 3.74 6.48
N LEU A 121 22.49 4.85 6.26
CA LEU A 121 22.90 6.21 6.64
C LEU A 121 22.61 6.55 8.11
N HIS A 122 22.00 5.65 8.88
CA HIS A 122 21.53 5.92 10.25
C HIS A 122 20.51 7.08 10.36
N HIS A 123 19.82 7.40 9.28
CA HIS A 123 18.81 8.46 9.23
C HIS A 123 17.43 7.97 9.67
N ALA A 124 17.19 6.66 9.63
CA ALA A 124 15.91 6.07 10.00
C ALA A 124 16.09 4.74 10.74
N ARG A 125 15.05 4.36 11.47
CA ARG A 125 14.98 3.04 12.12
C ARG A 125 14.48 2.00 11.14
N PRO A 126 14.99 0.76 11.20
CA PRO A 126 14.45 -0.33 10.41
C PRO A 126 13.03 -0.71 10.87
N VAL A 127 12.12 -0.94 9.93
CA VAL A 127 10.73 -1.35 10.17
C VAL A 127 10.37 -2.56 9.31
N ILE A 128 9.30 -3.29 9.66
CA ILE A 128 8.72 -4.29 8.77
C ILE A 128 7.68 -3.58 7.90
N LEU A 129 7.83 -3.61 6.57
CA LEU A 129 6.81 -3.12 5.64
C LEU A 129 5.87 -4.26 5.26
N VAL A 130 4.57 -4.02 5.35
CA VAL A 130 3.52 -5.01 5.06
C VAL A 130 2.59 -4.45 3.99
N MET A 131 2.47 -5.13 2.88
CA MET A 131 1.73 -4.69 1.70
C MET A 131 0.68 -5.75 1.34
N PRO A 132 -0.55 -5.64 1.86
CA PRO A 132 -1.64 -6.56 1.51
C PRO A 132 -2.20 -6.26 0.12
N PHE A 133 -2.87 -7.25 -0.48
CA PHE A 133 -3.72 -7.04 -1.65
C PHE A 133 -5.17 -6.85 -1.21
N GLY A 134 -5.71 -5.66 -1.42
CA GLY A 134 -7.04 -5.24 -0.99
C GLY A 134 -8.09 -5.33 -2.08
N SER A 135 -8.06 -6.40 -2.88
CA SER A 135 -9.02 -6.53 -3.98
C SER A 135 -9.27 -8.00 -4.35
N THR A 136 -10.27 -8.20 -5.22
CA THR A 136 -10.55 -9.50 -5.86
C THR A 136 -9.97 -9.61 -7.26
N GLY A 137 -9.43 -8.52 -7.78
CA GLY A 137 -8.81 -8.43 -9.10
C GLY A 137 -8.19 -7.06 -9.33
N SER A 138 -7.27 -6.94 -10.30
CA SER A 138 -6.46 -5.73 -10.51
C SER A 138 -7.26 -4.44 -10.78
N PHE A 139 -8.50 -4.55 -11.23
CA PHE A 139 -9.40 -3.43 -11.56
C PHE A 139 -10.66 -3.42 -10.69
N THR A 140 -10.70 -4.22 -9.64
CA THR A 140 -11.85 -4.27 -8.73
C THR A 140 -11.56 -3.38 -7.53
N ASP A 141 -12.37 -2.34 -7.39
CA ASP A 141 -12.33 -1.43 -6.27
C ASP A 141 -13.00 -2.04 -5.04
N LYS A 142 -12.40 -1.85 -3.87
CA LYS A 142 -12.92 -2.29 -2.56
C LYS A 142 -12.84 -1.19 -1.50
N GLU A 143 -12.25 -0.06 -1.84
CA GLU A 143 -12.15 1.14 -0.99
C GLU A 143 -11.49 0.86 0.38
N TRP A 144 -10.85 -0.30 0.58
CA TRP A 144 -10.32 -0.71 1.89
C TRP A 144 -11.34 -0.58 3.03
N ALA A 145 -12.64 -0.60 2.72
CA ALA A 145 -13.73 -0.35 3.65
C ALA A 145 -14.58 -1.62 3.87
N ASN A 146 -15.32 -1.64 4.96
CA ASN A 146 -16.33 -2.67 5.16
C ASN A 146 -17.54 -2.38 4.27
N GLY A 147 -17.64 -3.12 3.17
CA GLY A 147 -18.73 -2.99 2.20
C GLY A 147 -20.03 -3.64 2.69
N VAL A 148 -21.15 -3.29 2.03
CA VAL A 148 -22.49 -3.86 2.34
C VAL A 148 -22.67 -5.30 1.85
N GLY A 149 -21.76 -5.81 1.03
CA GLY A 149 -21.76 -7.18 0.54
C GLY A 149 -21.36 -8.18 1.63
N LYS A 150 -21.88 -9.42 1.49
CA LYS A 150 -21.47 -10.51 2.39
C LYS A 150 -19.97 -10.81 2.22
N HIS A 151 -19.22 -10.85 3.31
CA HIS A 151 -17.78 -11.12 3.32
C HIS A 151 -16.95 -10.07 2.54
N GLU A 152 -17.37 -8.83 2.56
CA GLU A 152 -16.65 -7.69 1.99
C GLU A 152 -16.15 -6.74 3.08
N GLU A 153 -15.60 -7.31 4.18
CA GLU A 153 -15.13 -6.55 5.36
C GLU A 153 -13.62 -6.25 5.25
N TRP A 154 -13.24 -5.43 4.25
CA TRP A 154 -11.84 -5.14 3.92
C TRP A 154 -11.11 -4.31 4.98
N GLU A 155 -11.82 -3.43 5.66
CA GLU A 155 -11.31 -2.71 6.84
C GLU A 155 -10.98 -3.68 7.99
N THR A 156 -11.92 -4.59 8.30
CA THR A 156 -11.73 -5.63 9.34
C THR A 156 -10.59 -6.57 8.96
N PHE A 157 -10.45 -6.93 7.67
CA PHE A 157 -9.31 -7.70 7.17
C PHE A 157 -7.98 -7.04 7.53
N VAL A 158 -7.84 -5.72 7.31
CA VAL A 158 -6.60 -5.00 7.63
C VAL A 158 -6.41 -4.86 9.14
N ALA A 159 -7.40 -4.31 9.84
CA ALA A 159 -7.27 -3.92 11.23
C ALA A 159 -7.17 -5.11 12.21
N ARG A 160 -7.71 -6.27 11.86
CA ARG A 160 -7.74 -7.46 12.73
C ARG A 160 -6.98 -8.65 12.17
N ASP A 161 -7.40 -9.13 11.00
CA ASP A 161 -6.88 -10.39 10.46
C ASP A 161 -5.41 -10.26 10.09
N LEU A 162 -5.07 -9.20 9.35
CA LEU A 162 -3.71 -8.93 8.89
C LEU A 162 -2.80 -8.55 10.06
N VAL A 163 -3.20 -7.59 10.91
CA VAL A 163 -2.40 -7.17 12.08
C VAL A 163 -2.09 -8.39 12.97
N GLY A 164 -3.11 -9.18 13.31
CA GLY A 164 -2.91 -10.37 14.13
C GLY A 164 -2.03 -11.44 13.46
N ALA A 165 -2.15 -11.63 12.14
CA ALA A 165 -1.30 -12.57 11.40
C ALA A 165 0.17 -12.14 11.36
N ILE A 166 0.43 -10.86 11.16
CA ILE A 166 1.78 -10.28 11.13
C ILE A 166 2.44 -10.38 12.50
N ASP A 167 1.74 -10.06 13.58
CA ASP A 167 2.28 -10.16 14.94
C ASP A 167 2.63 -11.60 15.36
N ARG A 168 1.87 -12.58 14.86
CA ARG A 168 2.18 -14.01 15.11
C ARG A 168 3.33 -14.53 14.27
N ARG A 169 3.54 -13.96 13.06
CA ARG A 169 4.48 -14.49 12.07
C ARG A 169 5.86 -13.86 12.13
N TYR A 170 5.93 -12.60 12.54
CA TYR A 170 7.15 -11.80 12.52
C TYR A 170 7.47 -11.20 13.90
N ARG A 171 8.72 -10.78 14.09
CA ARG A 171 9.18 -10.16 15.33
C ARG A 171 8.76 -8.69 15.39
N THR A 172 7.48 -8.46 15.59
CA THR A 172 6.89 -7.13 15.71
C THR A 172 6.93 -6.62 17.14
N ILE A 173 6.81 -5.29 17.31
CA ILE A 173 6.44 -4.65 18.57
C ILE A 173 4.92 -4.48 18.53
N PRO A 174 4.12 -5.31 19.23
CA PRO A 174 2.67 -5.39 19.04
C PRO A 174 1.92 -4.31 19.81
N THR A 175 2.32 -3.06 19.65
CA THR A 175 1.70 -1.89 20.29
C THR A 175 1.25 -0.87 19.26
N GLN A 176 0.21 -0.11 19.57
CA GLN A 176 -0.26 1.00 18.75
C GLN A 176 0.88 1.96 18.37
N ALA A 177 1.71 2.31 19.35
CA ALA A 177 2.79 3.28 19.17
C ALA A 177 3.86 2.82 18.17
N ALA A 178 3.99 1.51 17.94
CA ALA A 178 4.92 0.90 17.01
C ALA A 178 4.28 0.43 15.70
N ARG A 179 3.00 0.76 15.46
CA ARG A 179 2.30 0.47 14.20
C ARG A 179 1.96 1.73 13.45
N ALA A 180 2.25 1.73 12.15
CA ALA A 180 1.78 2.74 11.22
C ALA A 180 0.91 2.11 10.14
N ILE A 181 -0.02 2.88 9.62
CA ILE A 181 -0.79 2.56 8.41
C ILE A 181 -0.65 3.72 7.45
N GLY A 182 -0.46 3.42 6.17
CA GLY A 182 -0.37 4.45 5.15
C GLY A 182 -0.73 3.88 3.78
N GLY A 183 -0.83 4.75 2.79
CA GLY A 183 -1.12 4.30 1.44
C GLY A 183 -1.24 5.44 0.45
N LEU A 184 -1.41 5.09 -0.82
CA LEU A 184 -1.52 6.03 -1.93
C LEU A 184 -2.93 5.98 -2.55
N SER A 185 -3.46 7.16 -2.94
CA SER A 185 -4.76 7.25 -3.59
C SER A 185 -5.87 6.60 -2.72
N GLU A 186 -6.64 5.63 -3.24
CA GLU A 186 -7.59 4.81 -2.47
C GLU A 186 -6.97 4.23 -1.19
N GLY A 187 -5.70 3.79 -1.24
CA GLY A 187 -4.99 3.30 -0.04
C GLY A 187 -4.70 4.39 0.99
N GLY A 188 -4.54 5.64 0.56
CA GLY A 188 -4.43 6.80 1.45
C GLY A 188 -5.75 7.10 2.16
N TYR A 189 -6.85 7.06 1.43
CA TYR A 189 -8.19 7.09 2.00
C TYR A 189 -8.39 5.94 3.00
N GLY A 190 -8.14 4.69 2.57
CA GLY A 190 -8.30 3.52 3.42
C GLY A 190 -7.50 3.59 4.71
N ALA A 191 -6.26 4.11 4.65
CA ALA A 191 -5.42 4.29 5.84
C ALA A 191 -6.05 5.25 6.85
N ILE A 192 -6.57 6.39 6.39
CA ILE A 192 -7.28 7.34 7.26
C ILE A 192 -8.57 6.72 7.80
N ASN A 193 -9.42 6.16 6.92
CA ASN A 193 -10.72 5.59 7.30
C ASN A 193 -10.56 4.49 8.35
N ILE A 194 -9.66 3.53 8.13
CA ILE A 194 -9.36 2.45 9.06
C ILE A 194 -8.87 2.99 10.40
N ALA A 195 -7.97 3.99 10.40
CA ALA A 195 -7.46 4.55 11.64
C ALA A 195 -8.52 5.31 12.44
N LEU A 196 -9.48 5.95 11.78
CA LEU A 196 -10.60 6.63 12.45
C LEU A 196 -11.56 5.64 13.11
N HIS A 197 -11.80 4.48 12.48
CA HIS A 197 -12.65 3.43 13.04
C HIS A 197 -11.92 2.56 14.08
N HIS A 198 -10.60 2.44 13.96
CA HIS A 198 -9.74 1.66 14.86
C HIS A 198 -8.66 2.54 15.53
N PRO A 199 -9.02 3.58 16.27
CA PRO A 199 -8.07 4.61 16.76
C PRO A 199 -7.09 4.10 17.83
N ARG A 200 -7.15 2.81 18.16
CA ARG A 200 -6.25 2.14 19.11
C ARG A 200 -5.25 1.19 18.44
N GLU A 201 -5.32 1.05 17.12
CA GLU A 201 -4.47 0.09 16.39
C GLU A 201 -3.20 0.73 15.83
N PHE A 202 -3.28 1.99 15.37
CA PHE A 202 -2.18 2.66 14.68
C PHE A 202 -1.80 3.96 15.36
N GLY A 203 -0.51 4.17 15.59
CA GLY A 203 0.02 5.41 16.18
C GLY A 203 0.40 6.46 15.14
N VAL A 204 0.65 6.02 13.90
CA VAL A 204 0.96 6.89 12.77
C VAL A 204 0.06 6.55 11.59
N VAL A 205 -0.49 7.57 10.94
CA VAL A 205 -1.39 7.44 9.80
C VAL A 205 -0.84 8.29 8.66
N GLU A 206 -0.59 7.68 7.50
CA GLU A 206 -0.14 8.43 6.33
C GLU A 206 -1.11 8.31 5.15
N SER A 207 -1.30 9.43 4.45
CA SER A 207 -2.07 9.46 3.21
C SER A 207 -1.29 10.19 2.12
N TRP A 208 -1.06 9.50 1.00
CA TRP A 208 -0.33 10.02 -0.14
C TRP A 208 -1.30 10.29 -1.28
N SER A 209 -1.82 11.52 -1.34
CA SER A 209 -2.90 11.92 -2.24
C SER A 209 -4.15 11.04 -2.11
N GLY A 210 -4.58 10.74 -0.89
CA GLY A 210 -5.87 10.12 -0.63
C GLY A 210 -7.01 11.12 -0.73
N TYR A 211 -8.17 10.72 -0.28
CA TYR A 211 -9.39 11.55 -0.23
C TYR A 211 -10.13 11.31 1.09
N GLU A 212 -11.00 12.24 1.46
CA GLU A 212 -11.66 12.26 2.76
C GLU A 212 -13.20 12.19 2.67
N GLU A 213 -13.73 12.12 1.45
CA GLU A 213 -15.14 11.82 1.18
C GLU A 213 -15.24 10.74 0.13
N VAL A 214 -16.00 9.69 0.42
CA VAL A 214 -16.14 8.57 -0.51
C VAL A 214 -17.16 8.88 -1.60
N ASP A 215 -16.88 8.39 -2.80
CA ASP A 215 -17.88 8.34 -3.87
C ASP A 215 -18.97 7.31 -3.56
N PRO A 216 -20.23 7.55 -3.97
CA PRO A 216 -21.33 6.66 -3.69
C PRO A 216 -21.33 5.40 -4.57
N ILE A 217 -20.24 4.59 -4.46
CA ILE A 217 -20.08 3.33 -5.21
C ILE A 217 -21.04 2.30 -4.65
N ARG A 218 -22.16 2.08 -5.35
CA ARG A 218 -23.25 1.20 -4.88
C ARG A 218 -22.84 -0.23 -4.59
N ALA A 219 -21.87 -0.75 -5.32
CA ALA A 219 -21.37 -2.11 -5.11
C ALA A 219 -20.64 -2.26 -3.77
N ILE A 220 -20.10 -1.16 -3.23
CA ILE A 220 -19.36 -1.14 -1.96
C ILE A 220 -20.25 -0.62 -0.83
N PHE A 221 -20.84 0.57 -0.99
CA PHE A 221 -21.53 1.28 0.10
C PHE A 221 -23.07 1.20 0.03
N GLY A 222 -23.65 0.56 -0.99
CA GLY A 222 -25.09 0.49 -1.17
C GLY A 222 -25.69 1.86 -1.50
N ARG A 223 -26.87 2.16 -0.89
CA ARG A 223 -27.59 3.43 -1.10
C ARG A 223 -27.77 4.25 0.19
N SER A 224 -27.24 3.78 1.29
CA SER A 224 -27.45 4.39 2.60
C SER A 224 -26.54 5.59 2.79
N LYS A 225 -27.12 6.76 3.04
CA LYS A 225 -26.36 7.96 3.43
C LYS A 225 -25.58 7.75 4.72
N THR A 226 -26.11 6.96 5.65
CA THR A 226 -25.42 6.61 6.91
C THR A 226 -24.14 5.84 6.65
N VAL A 227 -24.17 4.87 5.73
CA VAL A 227 -22.96 4.11 5.36
C VAL A 227 -21.93 5.02 4.69
N LEU A 228 -22.35 5.90 3.77
CA LEU A 228 -21.46 6.87 3.14
C LEU A 228 -20.84 7.83 4.17
N THR A 229 -21.64 8.37 5.08
CA THR A 229 -21.17 9.24 6.15
C THR A 229 -20.17 8.52 7.06
N HIS A 230 -20.46 7.26 7.43
CA HIS A 230 -19.61 6.44 8.26
C HIS A 230 -18.24 6.18 7.60
N ASN A 231 -18.20 6.04 6.28
CA ASN A 231 -16.97 5.78 5.53
C ASN A 231 -16.33 7.07 4.94
N SER A 232 -16.79 8.26 5.34
CA SER A 232 -16.17 9.53 4.92
C SER A 232 -15.35 10.11 6.08
N PRO A 233 -14.00 10.07 6.01
CA PRO A 233 -13.11 10.61 7.03
C PRO A 233 -13.42 12.04 7.46
N SER A 234 -13.83 12.92 6.52
CA SER A 234 -14.24 14.29 6.81
C SER A 234 -15.44 14.39 7.76
N LYS A 235 -16.24 13.32 7.88
CA LYS A 235 -17.40 13.24 8.78
C LYS A 235 -17.09 12.51 10.09
N THR A 236 -16.30 11.44 10.01
CA THR A 236 -16.01 10.56 11.16
C THR A 236 -14.92 11.09 12.07
N ILE A 237 -14.05 11.98 11.57
CA ILE A 237 -12.96 12.59 12.35
C ILE A 237 -13.44 13.25 13.65
N TYR A 238 -14.62 13.87 13.66
CA TYR A 238 -15.15 14.56 14.84
C TYR A 238 -15.38 13.60 16.02
N ALA A 239 -15.91 12.42 15.76
CA ALA A 239 -16.13 11.40 16.78
C ALA A 239 -14.82 10.74 17.23
N ALA A 240 -13.85 10.56 16.31
CA ALA A 240 -12.57 9.92 16.59
C ALA A 240 -11.55 10.84 17.30
N ALA A 241 -11.61 12.15 17.08
CA ALA A 241 -10.63 13.12 17.53
C ALA A 241 -10.25 13.04 19.02
N PRO A 242 -11.20 12.89 19.99
CA PRO A 242 -10.84 12.77 21.40
C PRO A 242 -9.91 11.59 21.69
N VAL A 243 -10.19 10.42 21.07
CA VAL A 243 -9.37 9.21 21.25
C VAL A 243 -8.03 9.36 20.55
N LEU A 244 -8.00 9.92 19.34
CA LEU A 244 -6.78 10.17 18.59
C LEU A 244 -5.80 11.06 19.35
N ARG A 245 -6.29 12.15 19.96
CA ARG A 245 -5.49 13.03 20.82
C ARG A 245 -4.97 12.32 22.06
N ALA A 246 -5.86 11.64 22.79
CA ALA A 246 -5.49 10.90 24.01
C ALA A 246 -4.46 9.80 23.73
N ARG A 247 -4.45 9.25 22.52
CA ARG A 247 -3.53 8.21 22.06
C ARG A 247 -2.31 8.75 21.34
N HIS A 248 -2.21 10.08 21.16
CA HIS A 248 -1.12 10.74 20.43
C HIS A 248 -0.92 10.18 19.02
N VAL A 249 -2.02 9.89 18.31
CA VAL A 249 -1.96 9.48 16.92
C VAL A 249 -1.52 10.66 16.08
N HIS A 250 -0.51 10.44 15.22
CA HIS A 250 0.01 11.47 14.33
C HIS A 250 -0.40 11.18 12.89
N PHE A 251 -1.01 12.18 12.23
CA PHE A 251 -1.32 12.12 10.80
C PHE A 251 -0.20 12.81 10.02
N TRP A 252 0.29 12.15 8.99
CA TRP A 252 1.20 12.74 8.02
C TRP A 252 0.64 12.50 6.61
N PHE A 253 0.40 13.57 5.87
CA PHE A 253 -0.18 13.41 4.54
C PHE A 253 0.21 14.53 3.61
N TYR A 254 0.09 14.27 2.32
CA TYR A 254 0.36 15.26 1.29
C TYR A 254 -0.52 15.04 0.07
N THR A 255 -0.64 16.11 -0.74
CA THR A 255 -1.29 16.10 -2.05
C THR A 255 -0.44 16.87 -3.06
N GLY A 256 -0.68 16.65 -4.35
CA GLY A 256 0.00 17.37 -5.41
C GLY A 256 -0.62 18.74 -5.70
N THR A 257 0.18 19.71 -6.17
CA THR A 257 -0.33 21.01 -6.66
C THR A 257 -1.30 20.86 -7.83
N GLU A 258 -1.14 19.80 -8.61
CA GLU A 258 -1.95 19.45 -9.80
C GLU A 258 -2.86 18.24 -9.56
N ASP A 259 -3.06 17.85 -8.31
CA ASP A 259 -4.02 16.83 -7.91
C ASP A 259 -5.42 17.45 -7.79
N TRP A 260 -6.00 17.75 -8.93
CA TRP A 260 -7.27 18.48 -9.01
C TRP A 260 -8.45 17.75 -8.39
N ALA A 261 -8.39 16.41 -8.35
CA ALA A 261 -9.47 15.60 -7.80
C ALA A 261 -9.52 15.68 -6.26
N PHE A 262 -8.37 15.62 -5.59
CA PHE A 262 -8.34 15.40 -4.14
C PHE A 262 -7.66 16.53 -3.33
N ARG A 263 -6.95 17.44 -3.99
CA ARG A 263 -6.24 18.52 -3.28
C ARG A 263 -7.12 19.32 -2.33
N LEU A 264 -8.33 19.71 -2.78
CA LEU A 264 -9.23 20.50 -1.95
C LEU A 264 -9.67 19.73 -0.71
N GLN A 265 -10.02 18.45 -0.85
CA GLN A 265 -10.42 17.60 0.28
C GLN A 265 -9.28 17.51 1.31
N ASN A 266 -8.05 17.23 0.88
CA ASN A 266 -6.87 17.16 1.75
C ASN A 266 -6.61 18.49 2.49
N VAL A 267 -6.73 19.64 1.81
CA VAL A 267 -6.58 20.97 2.45
C VAL A 267 -7.67 21.19 3.49
N LEU A 268 -8.92 20.85 3.21
CA LEU A 268 -10.03 20.99 4.14
C LEU A 268 -9.87 20.05 5.34
N PHE A 269 -9.42 18.82 5.11
CA PHE A 269 -9.17 17.87 6.18
C PHE A 269 -8.03 18.32 7.10
N ALA A 270 -6.95 18.90 6.57
CA ALA A 270 -5.91 19.51 7.39
C ALA A 270 -6.48 20.60 8.32
N ARG A 271 -7.35 21.48 7.80
CA ARG A 271 -8.02 22.49 8.62
C ARG A 271 -8.95 21.89 9.69
N GLN A 272 -9.59 20.76 9.39
CA GLN A 272 -10.40 20.03 10.37
C GLN A 272 -9.51 19.47 11.50
N LEU A 273 -8.36 18.88 11.14
CA LEU A 273 -7.40 18.38 12.13
C LEU A 273 -6.85 19.52 13.02
N ASP A 274 -6.55 20.70 12.42
CA ASP A 274 -6.17 21.91 13.18
C ASP A 274 -7.25 22.29 14.17
N ALA A 275 -8.49 22.46 13.71
CA ALA A 275 -9.64 22.88 14.55
C ALA A 275 -9.93 21.86 15.68
N LEU A 276 -9.65 20.58 15.44
CA LEU A 276 -9.83 19.50 16.40
C LEU A 276 -8.57 19.25 17.26
N HIS A 277 -7.50 20.01 17.07
CA HIS A 277 -6.20 19.82 17.74
C HIS A 277 -5.66 18.39 17.64
N VAL A 278 -5.88 17.71 16.50
CA VAL A 278 -5.32 16.39 16.22
C VAL A 278 -3.92 16.58 15.65
N PRO A 279 -2.88 15.94 16.24
CA PRO A 279 -1.50 16.09 15.76
C PRO A 279 -1.36 15.66 14.30
N HIS A 280 -0.87 16.56 13.46
CA HIS A 280 -0.66 16.25 12.05
C HIS A 280 0.45 17.07 11.40
N THR A 281 0.85 16.64 10.22
CA THR A 281 1.76 17.33 9.31
C THR A 281 1.19 17.19 7.90
N PHE A 282 0.97 18.31 7.22
CA PHE A 282 0.40 18.35 5.87
C PHE A 282 1.28 19.13 4.91
N TYR A 283 1.41 18.63 3.69
CA TYR A 283 2.15 19.28 2.61
C TYR A 283 1.35 19.32 1.32
N VAL A 284 1.47 20.42 0.59
CA VAL A 284 1.15 20.48 -0.84
C VAL A 284 2.48 20.48 -1.59
N VAL A 285 2.72 19.44 -2.39
CA VAL A 285 3.98 19.25 -3.11
C VAL A 285 3.77 19.37 -4.62
N ARG A 286 4.79 19.77 -5.37
CA ARG A 286 4.67 19.91 -6.82
C ARG A 286 4.42 18.54 -7.48
N GLY A 287 3.39 18.47 -8.35
CA GLY A 287 3.02 17.31 -9.14
C GLY A 287 1.52 17.00 -9.11
N GLY A 288 1.11 16.02 -9.88
CA GLY A 288 -0.26 15.55 -10.00
C GLY A 288 -0.46 14.18 -9.34
N HIS A 289 -1.66 13.61 -9.49
CA HIS A 289 -2.05 12.30 -8.97
C HIS A 289 -1.39 11.16 -9.77
N ASN A 290 -0.11 10.89 -9.55
CA ASN A 290 0.65 9.94 -10.34
C ASN A 290 1.83 9.31 -9.59
N TRP A 291 2.39 8.26 -10.19
CA TRP A 291 3.49 7.49 -9.62
C TRP A 291 4.77 8.29 -9.40
N ALA A 292 5.02 9.34 -10.19
CA ALA A 292 6.19 10.20 -10.00
C ALA A 292 6.09 10.99 -8.68
N LEU A 293 4.90 11.46 -8.34
CA LEU A 293 4.63 12.13 -7.06
C LEU A 293 4.93 11.20 -5.88
N TRP A 294 4.36 9.99 -5.88
CA TRP A 294 4.50 9.03 -4.78
C TRP A 294 5.94 8.53 -4.64
N ARG A 295 6.57 8.14 -5.77
CA ARG A 295 7.98 7.73 -5.80
C ARG A 295 8.92 8.85 -5.32
N GLY A 296 8.67 10.09 -5.75
CA GLY A 296 9.48 11.25 -5.37
C GLY A 296 9.40 11.62 -3.89
N ASN A 297 8.30 11.25 -3.21
CA ASN A 297 8.11 11.52 -1.79
C ASN A 297 8.33 10.30 -0.88
N ALA A 298 8.72 9.15 -1.42
CA ALA A 298 8.89 7.91 -0.68
C ALA A 298 9.85 8.02 0.52
N ALA A 299 11.00 8.67 0.35
CA ALA A 299 11.97 8.88 1.43
C ALA A 299 11.41 9.80 2.53
N ARG A 300 10.66 10.85 2.16
CA ARG A 300 10.01 11.74 3.13
C ARG A 300 8.95 11.01 3.96
N ALA A 301 8.15 10.17 3.30
CA ALA A 301 7.15 9.33 3.96
C ALA A 301 7.83 8.34 4.92
N TYR A 302 8.87 7.63 4.47
CA TYR A 302 9.60 6.72 5.35
C TYR A 302 10.20 7.42 6.59
N LEU A 303 10.78 8.60 6.40
CA LEU A 303 11.30 9.41 7.52
C LEU A 303 10.19 9.84 8.48
N ALA A 304 8.98 10.13 7.99
CA ALA A 304 7.85 10.46 8.84
C ALA A 304 7.41 9.24 9.68
N PHE A 305 7.27 8.05 9.09
CA PHE A 305 7.06 6.82 9.86
C PHE A 305 8.14 6.63 10.93
N SER A 306 9.42 6.71 10.55
CA SER A 306 10.55 6.50 11.47
C SER A 306 10.57 7.49 12.62
N ARG A 307 10.17 8.74 12.38
CA ARG A 307 10.13 9.81 13.39
C ARG A 307 9.04 9.60 14.44
N TRP A 308 7.85 9.19 14.00
CA TRP A 308 6.67 9.17 14.86
C TRP A 308 6.37 7.80 15.47
N LEU A 309 6.89 6.72 14.89
CA LEU A 309 6.83 5.40 15.51
C LEU A 309 7.67 5.37 16.79
N ARG A 310 7.07 4.91 17.87
CA ARG A 310 7.72 4.75 19.18
C ARG A 310 7.92 3.27 19.44
N ALA A 311 9.18 2.86 19.52
CA ALA A 311 9.61 1.50 19.77
C ALA A 311 10.45 1.43 21.04
#